data_db43de0a6365827ed4b6c7250e9695bc
#
_entry.id   db43de0a6365827ed4b6c7250e9695bc
#
_cell.length_a   1.000
_cell.length_b   1.000
_cell.length_c   1.000
_cell.angle_alpha   90.00
_cell.angle_beta   90.00
_cell.angle_gamma   90.00
#
_symmetry.space_group_name_H-M   'P 1'
#
loop_
_entity.id
_entity.type
_entity.pdbx_description
1 polymer ?
#
loop_
_entity_poly.entity_id
_entity_poly.type
_entity_poly.pdbx_seq_one_letter_code
_entity_poly.pdbx_strand_id
1 'polypeptide(L)'
;TTKQKDSWQVAKYVSKELTSLETKTLQFLNLFCSSDVPDVIKEAALFNTANLRSQTVFRTKDGYPFGFEGSGSITGTKLGGGKSAGWGFGTCFHVWNYEATIPYLFGDLAMKFREVEFLHATHDNGAMSHRVGLPLEQNGKKFKHWAADGQMGTIIKVYREWQLSGDDQKLMEMWPNIKKALSFAWTGIWDMDKDGVMEGSQHNTMDIEYHGPNPQMAGWYLGALRAGEEMALYLNDTEFAAECSNLYKKGRGWVDQNLFNDEYYEQIIPEGHNRVAQLGKGCLVDQLVGQYLSHTAGLGYVLDQDHVATTLKSIMKYNYVTNFNDHTNTFRSFGLNEESGLIMASYPRGELLDFPFPYYTEIMTGFEYSTAVHMMYEGQTEAGLTVYKAIRDRYDGYKRNPFNEGEFGHRYARAMAAWGGILAYTGFQYSAVNKSMTFNNLTGTFFWSNGYQYGSVDIGKGKNNRSVSLTSTSGDLVLNEFVLKGFGVYDFDDKTIREGETFTFSVEANDSNAGLPLNASME
;
A
#
# COMPACT_ATOMS: atom_id res chain seq x y z
N THR A 1 -17.16 19.77 3.78
CA THR A 1 -16.12 19.91 4.79
C THR A 1 -16.72 20.32 6.13
N THR A 2 -16.07 19.99 7.24
CA THR A 2 -16.49 20.36 8.59
C THR A 2 -16.48 21.88 8.85
N LYS A 3 -15.74 22.65 8.03
CA LYS A 3 -15.61 24.12 8.16
C LYS A 3 -16.64 24.91 7.34
N GLN A 4 -17.17 24.33 6.27
CA GLN A 4 -18.18 24.93 5.41
C GLN A 4 -19.49 24.13 5.46
N LYS A 5 -20.62 24.83 5.61
CA LYS A 5 -21.94 24.21 5.77
C LYS A 5 -22.50 23.63 4.47
N ASP A 6 -22.15 24.22 3.33
CA ASP A 6 -22.66 23.83 2.01
C ASP A 6 -21.68 24.20 0.87
N SER A 7 -22.00 23.78 -0.34
CA SER A 7 -21.18 24.04 -1.54
C SER A 7 -21.04 25.53 -1.87
N TRP A 8 -22.03 26.36 -1.51
CA TRP A 8 -21.98 27.79 -1.74
C TRP A 8 -20.93 28.48 -0.84
N GLN A 9 -20.83 28.04 0.42
CA GLN A 9 -19.77 28.52 1.33
C GLN A 9 -18.39 28.05 0.87
N VAL A 10 -18.28 26.84 0.33
CA VAL A 10 -17.02 26.38 -0.29
C VAL A 10 -16.65 27.27 -1.48
N ALA A 11 -17.59 27.56 -2.38
CA ALA A 11 -17.36 28.44 -3.52
C ALA A 11 -16.90 29.85 -3.09
N LYS A 12 -17.55 30.44 -2.08
CA LYS A 12 -17.14 31.74 -1.50
C LYS A 12 -15.73 31.69 -0.92
N TYR A 13 -15.41 30.62 -0.19
CA TYR A 13 -14.06 30.43 0.38
C TYR A 13 -13.02 30.34 -0.74
N VAL A 14 -13.24 29.49 -1.73
CA VAL A 14 -12.33 29.33 -2.88
C VAL A 14 -12.15 30.67 -3.63
N SER A 15 -13.24 31.38 -3.89
CA SER A 15 -13.18 32.70 -4.55
C SER A 15 -12.36 33.71 -3.75
N LYS A 16 -12.50 33.73 -2.42
CA LYS A 16 -11.76 34.64 -1.54
C LYS A 16 -10.27 34.28 -1.47
N GLU A 17 -9.95 32.99 -1.40
CA GLU A 17 -8.58 32.48 -1.20
C GLU A 17 -7.91 32.04 -2.52
N LEU A 18 -8.50 32.37 -3.68
CA LEU A 18 -8.11 31.81 -4.98
C LEU A 18 -6.61 31.96 -5.26
N THR A 19 -6.06 33.16 -5.09
CA THR A 19 -4.63 33.44 -5.35
C THR A 19 -3.73 32.60 -4.43
N SER A 20 -4.07 32.49 -3.14
CA SER A 20 -3.31 31.68 -2.18
C SER A 20 -3.36 30.20 -2.54
N LEU A 21 -4.54 29.68 -2.89
CA LEU A 21 -4.74 28.28 -3.28
C LEU A 21 -4.01 27.97 -4.58
N GLU A 22 -4.06 28.88 -5.56
CA GLU A 22 -3.33 28.76 -6.83
C GLU A 22 -1.82 28.73 -6.59
N THR A 23 -1.29 29.69 -5.83
CA THR A 23 0.14 29.77 -5.50
C THR A 23 0.63 28.47 -4.86
N LYS A 24 -0.07 27.95 -3.86
CA LYS A 24 0.29 26.68 -3.19
C LYS A 24 0.21 25.49 -4.14
N THR A 25 -0.81 25.44 -4.99
CA THR A 25 -0.96 24.36 -5.98
C THR A 25 0.18 24.38 -7.00
N LEU A 26 0.53 25.55 -7.53
CA LEU A 26 1.63 25.69 -8.48
C LEU A 26 2.99 25.41 -7.82
N GLN A 27 3.20 25.83 -6.58
CA GLN A 27 4.40 25.52 -5.81
C GLN A 27 4.59 24.00 -5.67
N PHE A 28 3.54 23.29 -5.26
CA PHE A 28 3.57 21.82 -5.19
C PHE A 28 3.85 21.19 -6.55
N LEU A 29 3.11 21.58 -7.60
CA LEU A 29 3.25 21.00 -8.92
C LEU A 29 4.64 21.27 -9.53
N ASN A 30 5.17 22.49 -9.39
CA ASN A 30 6.49 22.83 -9.88
C ASN A 30 7.57 21.98 -9.19
N LEU A 31 7.49 21.84 -7.86
CA LEU A 31 8.43 21.03 -7.09
C LEU A 31 8.34 19.55 -7.48
N PHE A 32 7.14 19.01 -7.59
CA PHE A 32 6.90 17.63 -7.96
C PHE A 32 7.37 17.32 -9.39
N CYS A 33 7.02 18.18 -10.35
CA CYS A 33 7.37 17.97 -11.76
C CYS A 33 8.87 18.16 -12.03
N SER A 34 9.56 19.03 -11.28
CA SER A 34 11.02 19.24 -11.40
C SER A 34 11.88 18.18 -10.74
N SER A 35 11.27 17.25 -10.00
CA SER A 35 11.99 16.12 -9.40
C SER A 35 12.61 15.20 -10.46
N ASP A 36 13.80 14.68 -10.18
CA ASP A 36 14.54 13.74 -11.04
C ASP A 36 13.98 12.30 -11.01
N VAL A 37 12.83 12.10 -10.37
CA VAL A 37 12.05 10.85 -10.53
C VAL A 37 11.62 10.70 -11.97
N PRO A 38 11.69 9.50 -12.60
CA PRO A 38 11.25 9.28 -13.97
C PRO A 38 9.83 9.80 -14.24
N ASP A 39 9.65 10.47 -15.40
CA ASP A 39 8.37 11.12 -15.75
C ASP A 39 7.18 10.16 -15.74
N VAL A 40 7.38 8.91 -16.17
CA VAL A 40 6.32 7.89 -16.17
C VAL A 40 5.81 7.57 -14.77
N ILE A 41 6.67 7.61 -13.75
CA ILE A 41 6.27 7.44 -12.34
C ILE A 41 5.52 8.69 -11.87
N LYS A 42 6.05 9.89 -12.15
CA LYS A 42 5.40 11.17 -11.79
C LYS A 42 4.02 11.29 -12.41
N GLU A 43 3.90 10.95 -13.69
CA GLU A 43 2.62 10.96 -14.41
C GLU A 43 1.61 9.99 -13.77
N ALA A 44 1.98 8.72 -13.57
CA ALA A 44 1.12 7.72 -12.95
C ALA A 44 0.66 8.14 -11.55
N ALA A 45 1.61 8.60 -10.71
CA ALA A 45 1.34 9.03 -9.34
C ALA A 45 0.38 10.23 -9.32
N LEU A 46 0.65 11.27 -10.12
CA LEU A 46 -0.14 12.51 -10.13
C LEU A 46 -1.54 12.30 -10.72
N PHE A 47 -1.66 11.56 -11.84
CA PHE A 47 -2.93 11.40 -12.53
C PHE A 47 -3.90 10.54 -11.75
N ASN A 48 -3.42 9.53 -11.01
CA ASN A 48 -4.26 8.71 -10.13
C ASN A 48 -4.75 9.46 -8.87
N THR A 49 -4.20 10.63 -8.51
CA THR A 49 -4.80 11.50 -7.49
C THR A 49 -6.21 11.98 -7.88
N ALA A 50 -6.56 11.94 -9.15
CA ALA A 50 -7.91 12.25 -9.64
C ALA A 50 -8.99 11.36 -9.00
N ASN A 51 -8.63 10.16 -8.51
CA ASN A 51 -9.53 9.28 -7.79
C ASN A 51 -10.11 9.96 -6.54
N LEU A 52 -9.30 10.72 -5.82
CA LEU A 52 -9.71 11.46 -4.60
C LEU A 52 -10.60 12.67 -4.90
N ARG A 53 -10.63 13.15 -6.14
CA ARG A 53 -11.47 14.27 -6.60
C ARG A 53 -12.70 13.81 -7.37
N SER A 54 -12.88 12.51 -7.51
CA SER A 54 -14.01 11.88 -8.18
C SER A 54 -15.07 11.45 -7.16
N GLN A 55 -16.14 10.82 -7.66
CA GLN A 55 -17.15 10.19 -6.80
C GLN A 55 -16.68 8.91 -6.11
N THR A 56 -15.44 8.48 -6.33
CA THR A 56 -14.86 7.33 -5.62
C THR A 56 -14.72 7.61 -4.13
N VAL A 57 -14.50 8.85 -3.74
CA VAL A 57 -14.35 9.24 -2.33
C VAL A 57 -15.18 10.47 -2.01
N PHE A 58 -15.82 10.47 -0.85
CA PHE A 58 -16.42 11.67 -0.27
C PHE A 58 -16.20 11.70 1.25
N ARG A 59 -16.47 12.86 1.88
CA ARG A 59 -16.42 13.01 3.33
C ARG A 59 -17.81 13.19 3.87
N THR A 60 -18.11 12.51 4.96
CA THR A 60 -19.34 12.69 5.73
C THR A 60 -19.33 14.01 6.47
N LYS A 61 -20.47 14.44 7.00
CA LYS A 61 -20.62 15.72 7.71
C LYS A 61 -19.70 15.81 8.94
N ASP A 62 -19.47 14.72 9.61
CA ASP A 62 -18.57 14.56 10.76
C ASP A 62 -17.08 14.46 10.37
N GLY A 63 -16.78 14.49 9.07
CA GLY A 63 -15.44 14.57 8.51
C GLY A 63 -14.77 13.25 8.20
N TYR A 64 -15.45 12.12 8.44
CA TYR A 64 -14.91 10.81 8.09
C TYR A 64 -14.94 10.58 6.57
N PRO A 65 -13.90 9.95 6.01
CA PRO A 65 -13.91 9.53 4.62
C PRO A 65 -14.80 8.31 4.42
N PHE A 66 -15.42 8.26 3.25
CA PHE A 66 -16.15 7.10 2.78
C PHE A 66 -15.77 6.86 1.33
N GLY A 67 -15.29 5.66 1.03
CA GLY A 67 -14.84 5.27 -0.30
C GLY A 67 -15.79 4.30 -0.98
N PHE A 68 -15.77 4.35 -2.30
CA PHE A 68 -16.19 3.27 -3.18
C PHE A 68 -14.95 2.62 -3.77
N GLU A 69 -15.06 1.47 -4.39
CA GLU A 69 -13.93 0.89 -5.10
C GLU A 69 -13.55 1.75 -6.31
N GLY A 70 -14.56 2.24 -7.04
CA GLY A 70 -14.43 3.17 -8.15
C GLY A 70 -15.71 3.94 -8.40
N SER A 71 -15.64 5.05 -9.13
CA SER A 71 -16.82 5.81 -9.54
C SER A 71 -17.64 5.00 -10.56
N GLY A 72 -18.97 4.95 -10.37
CA GLY A 72 -19.87 4.17 -11.22
C GLY A 72 -19.96 2.68 -10.88
N SER A 73 -19.20 2.20 -9.90
CA SER A 73 -19.35 0.82 -9.38
C SER A 73 -20.63 0.61 -8.57
N ILE A 74 -21.38 1.68 -8.34
CA ILE A 74 -22.62 1.66 -7.55
C ILE A 74 -23.80 1.49 -8.51
N THR A 75 -24.27 0.31 -8.66
CA THR A 75 -25.52 0.06 -9.35
C THR A 75 -26.59 -0.41 -8.35
N GLY A 76 -27.62 0.41 -8.13
CA GLY A 76 -28.83 0.01 -7.41
C GLY A 76 -28.71 -0.05 -5.89
N THR A 77 -27.83 0.74 -5.26
CA THR A 77 -27.61 0.67 -3.82
C THR A 77 -28.45 1.60 -2.99
N LYS A 78 -29.01 1.06 -1.93
CA LYS A 78 -29.30 1.85 -0.72
C LYS A 78 -28.00 1.93 0.11
N LEU A 79 -27.40 3.10 0.18
CA LEU A 79 -26.34 3.40 1.14
C LEU A 79 -26.88 3.05 2.54
N GLY A 80 -26.26 2.09 3.24
CA GLY A 80 -26.67 1.75 4.59
C GLY A 80 -27.18 0.34 4.83
N GLY A 81 -26.85 -0.62 3.98
CA GLY A 81 -27.03 -2.04 4.27
C GLY A 81 -28.43 -2.59 4.07
N GLY A 82 -29.16 -2.11 3.10
CA GLY A 82 -30.34 -2.78 2.56
C GLY A 82 -29.96 -4.03 1.76
N LYS A 83 -30.93 -4.92 1.51
CA LYS A 83 -30.76 -6.21 0.81
C LYS A 83 -30.22 -6.10 -0.64
N SER A 84 -29.93 -4.92 -1.14
CA SER A 84 -29.41 -4.62 -2.48
C SER A 84 -28.31 -3.58 -2.42
N ALA A 85 -27.34 -3.74 -1.51
CA ALA A 85 -26.09 -3.01 -1.64
C ALA A 85 -25.40 -3.51 -2.91
N GLY A 86 -25.22 -2.65 -3.91
CA GLY A 86 -24.43 -2.96 -5.08
C GLY A 86 -22.99 -3.23 -4.66
N TRP A 87 -22.26 -3.90 -5.51
CA TRP A 87 -20.86 -4.16 -5.32
C TRP A 87 -20.08 -2.83 -5.31
N GLY A 88 -18.98 -2.77 -4.56
CA GLY A 88 -18.08 -1.62 -4.56
C GLY A 88 -18.35 -0.51 -3.55
N PHE A 89 -19.37 -0.65 -2.67
CA PHE A 89 -19.65 0.33 -1.62
C PHE A 89 -18.75 0.15 -0.38
N GLY A 90 -18.71 1.18 0.45
CA GLY A 90 -18.36 1.04 1.87
C GLY A 90 -16.89 0.89 2.18
N THR A 91 -16.00 1.59 1.49
CA THR A 91 -14.54 1.54 1.75
C THR A 91 -14.04 0.11 1.87
N CYS A 92 -14.08 -0.63 0.77
CA CYS A 92 -13.66 -2.04 0.74
C CYS A 92 -12.20 -2.18 1.16
N PHE A 93 -11.93 -2.77 2.33
CA PHE A 93 -10.60 -2.76 2.94
C PHE A 93 -9.54 -3.41 2.06
N HIS A 94 -9.82 -4.56 1.47
CA HIS A 94 -8.83 -5.22 0.62
C HIS A 94 -8.51 -4.42 -0.66
N VAL A 95 -9.43 -3.67 -1.22
CA VAL A 95 -9.17 -2.78 -2.36
C VAL A 95 -8.36 -1.56 -1.92
N TRP A 96 -8.73 -0.93 -0.79
CA TRP A 96 -8.08 0.27 -0.29
C TRP A 96 -6.72 0.02 0.37
N ASN A 97 -6.33 -1.23 0.59
CA ASN A 97 -5.02 -1.55 1.15
C ASN A 97 -3.86 -1.34 0.16
N TYR A 98 -4.14 -1.28 -1.14
CA TYR A 98 -3.11 -1.06 -2.17
C TYR A 98 -2.68 0.39 -2.32
N GLU A 99 -3.55 1.34 -1.96
CA GLU A 99 -3.28 2.75 -2.19
C GLU A 99 -2.12 3.27 -1.33
N ALA A 100 -1.26 4.07 -1.97
CA ALA A 100 -0.12 4.71 -1.34
C ALA A 100 -0.15 6.25 -1.47
N THR A 101 -1.22 6.82 -2.01
CA THR A 101 -1.34 8.26 -2.27
C THR A 101 -1.77 9.04 -1.02
N ILE A 102 -2.81 8.56 -0.32
CA ILE A 102 -3.42 9.31 0.78
C ILE A 102 -2.46 9.53 1.94
N PRO A 103 -1.74 8.51 2.45
CA PRO A 103 -0.87 8.70 3.61
C PRO A 103 0.27 9.69 3.35
N TYR A 104 0.73 9.79 2.11
CA TYR A 104 1.85 10.67 1.75
C TYR A 104 1.43 12.04 1.21
N LEU A 105 0.14 12.29 0.96
CA LEU A 105 -0.37 13.61 0.55
C LEU A 105 -1.36 14.22 1.55
N PHE A 106 -2.09 13.40 2.30
CA PHE A 106 -3.20 13.81 3.15
C PHE A 106 -3.23 12.98 4.43
N GLY A 107 -2.20 13.10 5.27
CA GLY A 107 -1.98 12.28 6.47
C GLY A 107 -3.19 12.25 7.42
N ASP A 108 -3.81 13.42 7.70
CA ASP A 108 -5.03 13.49 8.51
C ASP A 108 -6.18 12.68 7.92
N LEU A 109 -6.30 12.65 6.59
CA LEU A 109 -7.33 11.87 5.92
C LEU A 109 -7.05 10.38 6.02
N ALA A 110 -5.78 9.97 5.89
CA ALA A 110 -5.35 8.59 6.08
C ALA A 110 -5.66 8.10 7.49
N MET A 111 -5.34 8.90 8.51
CA MET A 111 -5.64 8.57 9.91
C MET A 111 -7.16 8.44 10.14
N LYS A 112 -7.99 9.27 9.49
CA LYS A 112 -9.45 9.16 9.57
C LYS A 112 -9.99 7.86 8.95
N PHE A 113 -9.36 7.31 7.92
CA PHE A 113 -9.68 5.95 7.45
C PHE A 113 -9.38 4.91 8.54
N ARG A 114 -8.24 5.02 9.24
CA ARG A 114 -7.89 4.10 10.37
C ARG A 114 -8.91 4.19 11.51
N GLU A 115 -9.34 5.40 11.86
CA GLU A 115 -10.40 5.56 12.86
C GLU A 115 -11.70 4.85 12.43
N VAL A 116 -12.12 4.98 11.17
CA VAL A 116 -13.30 4.26 10.66
C VAL A 116 -13.13 2.75 10.79
N GLU A 117 -11.99 2.23 10.41
CA GLU A 117 -11.71 0.79 10.40
C GLU A 117 -11.65 0.22 11.83
N PHE A 118 -10.90 0.84 12.73
CA PHE A 118 -10.71 0.31 14.07
C PHE A 118 -11.80 0.70 15.06
N LEU A 119 -12.39 1.91 14.98
CA LEU A 119 -13.38 2.35 15.95
C LEU A 119 -14.82 2.06 15.52
N HIS A 120 -15.09 1.97 14.21
CA HIS A 120 -16.45 1.80 13.70
C HIS A 120 -16.72 0.47 12.97
N ALA A 121 -15.69 -0.21 12.43
CA ALA A 121 -15.86 -1.44 11.66
C ALA A 121 -15.40 -2.71 12.39
N THR A 122 -14.63 -2.61 13.47
CA THR A 122 -14.11 -3.75 14.25
C THR A 122 -15.16 -4.21 15.26
N HIS A 123 -15.53 -5.49 15.22
CA HIS A 123 -16.45 -6.14 16.15
C HIS A 123 -15.77 -6.49 17.47
N ASP A 124 -16.56 -6.85 18.50
CA ASP A 124 -16.04 -7.15 19.84
C ASP A 124 -15.15 -8.41 19.85
N ASN A 125 -15.36 -9.34 18.93
CA ASN A 125 -14.52 -10.52 18.73
C ASN A 125 -13.28 -10.27 17.85
N GLY A 126 -13.08 -9.04 17.38
CA GLY A 126 -11.94 -8.67 16.55
C GLY A 126 -12.17 -8.77 15.05
N ALA A 127 -13.23 -9.42 14.59
CA ALA A 127 -13.56 -9.43 13.16
C ALA A 127 -13.81 -8.02 12.63
N MET A 128 -13.38 -7.72 11.41
CA MET A 128 -13.61 -6.43 10.78
C MET A 128 -14.59 -6.55 9.62
N SER A 129 -15.61 -5.69 9.60
CA SER A 129 -16.48 -5.54 8.44
C SER A 129 -15.66 -4.97 7.28
N HIS A 130 -15.30 -5.78 6.28
CA HIS A 130 -14.45 -5.30 5.19
C HIS A 130 -15.11 -4.26 4.27
N ARG A 131 -16.41 -4.01 4.48
CA ARG A 131 -17.18 -2.92 3.86
C ARG A 131 -17.95 -2.18 4.94
N VAL A 132 -17.90 -0.86 4.92
CA VAL A 132 -18.45 0.00 5.98
C VAL A 132 -19.73 0.68 5.52
N GLY A 133 -20.82 0.52 6.28
CA GLY A 133 -22.08 1.18 6.01
C GLY A 133 -22.20 2.56 6.67
N LEU A 134 -23.12 3.39 6.18
CA LEU A 134 -23.44 4.70 6.75
C LEU A 134 -24.88 4.71 7.30
N PRO A 135 -25.19 5.49 8.36
CA PRO A 135 -24.25 6.19 9.24
C PRO A 135 -23.34 5.23 10.01
N LEU A 136 -22.11 5.66 10.31
CA LEU A 136 -21.07 4.79 10.89
C LEU A 136 -21.51 4.12 12.19
N GLU A 137 -22.08 4.88 13.13
CA GLU A 137 -22.53 4.37 14.44
C GLU A 137 -23.56 3.25 14.34
N GLN A 138 -24.42 3.28 13.32
CA GLN A 138 -25.51 2.32 13.15
C GLN A 138 -25.16 1.17 12.22
N ASN A 139 -24.33 1.43 11.21
CA ASN A 139 -24.10 0.53 10.10
C ASN A 139 -22.64 0.17 9.87
N GLY A 140 -21.68 0.75 10.60
CA GLY A 140 -20.27 0.47 10.44
C GLY A 140 -19.94 -1.02 10.56
N LYS A 141 -20.53 -1.71 11.54
CA LYS A 141 -20.36 -3.15 11.81
C LYS A 141 -21.46 -4.03 11.19
N LYS A 142 -22.23 -3.53 10.24
CA LYS A 142 -23.41 -4.28 9.74
C LYS A 142 -23.07 -5.34 8.71
N PHE A 143 -22.01 -5.16 7.97
CA PHE A 143 -21.55 -6.09 6.96
C PHE A 143 -20.69 -7.18 7.61
N LYS A 144 -21.31 -8.35 7.80
CA LYS A 144 -20.68 -9.49 8.48
C LYS A 144 -20.01 -10.42 7.47
N HIS A 145 -18.98 -9.94 6.83
CA HIS A 145 -18.10 -10.69 5.96
C HIS A 145 -16.68 -10.19 6.19
N TRP A 146 -15.75 -11.10 6.40
CA TRP A 146 -14.40 -10.84 6.83
C TRP A 146 -13.44 -11.15 5.69
N ALA A 147 -12.63 -10.20 5.28
CA ALA A 147 -11.58 -10.40 4.28
C ALA A 147 -10.22 -10.48 4.96
N ALA A 148 -9.49 -11.59 4.76
CA ALA A 148 -8.23 -11.83 5.44
C ALA A 148 -7.16 -10.80 5.05
N ASP A 149 -7.00 -10.54 3.76
CA ASP A 149 -6.14 -9.49 3.21
C ASP A 149 -6.58 -8.08 3.66
N GLY A 150 -7.88 -7.85 3.68
CA GLY A 150 -8.46 -6.57 4.12
C GLY A 150 -8.09 -6.26 5.56
N GLN A 151 -8.30 -7.22 6.46
CA GLN A 151 -8.05 -7.04 7.89
C GLN A 151 -6.57 -6.94 8.21
N MET A 152 -5.73 -7.81 7.65
CA MET A 152 -4.28 -7.79 7.91
C MET A 152 -3.61 -6.55 7.30
N GLY A 153 -3.96 -6.18 6.09
CA GLY A 153 -3.40 -4.99 5.45
C GLY A 153 -3.77 -3.68 6.18
N THR A 154 -4.95 -3.61 6.78
CA THR A 154 -5.35 -2.46 7.61
C THR A 154 -4.46 -2.31 8.85
N ILE A 155 -3.97 -3.42 9.44
CA ILE A 155 -3.04 -3.40 10.58
C ILE A 155 -1.67 -2.86 10.15
N ILE A 156 -1.16 -3.26 8.99
CA ILE A 156 0.09 -2.70 8.46
C ILE A 156 -0.06 -1.19 8.19
N LYS A 157 -1.22 -0.77 7.68
CA LYS A 157 -1.49 0.64 7.36
C LYS A 157 -1.56 1.52 8.61
N VAL A 158 -2.19 1.06 9.71
CA VAL A 158 -2.23 1.89 10.93
C VAL A 158 -0.84 2.08 11.52
N TYR A 159 0.03 1.09 11.41
CA TYR A 159 1.45 1.25 11.76
C TYR A 159 2.11 2.32 10.89
N ARG A 160 1.94 2.27 9.55
CA ARG A 160 2.49 3.24 8.62
C ARG A 160 2.01 4.67 8.93
N GLU A 161 0.70 4.86 9.10
CA GLU A 161 0.13 6.18 9.40
C GLU A 161 0.57 6.71 10.77
N TRP A 162 0.75 5.83 11.75
CA TRP A 162 1.35 6.22 13.04
C TRP A 162 2.81 6.63 12.87
N GLN A 163 3.63 5.89 12.12
CA GLN A 163 5.01 6.28 11.83
C GLN A 163 5.08 7.65 11.14
N LEU A 164 4.20 7.92 10.16
CA LEU A 164 4.18 9.18 9.43
C LEU A 164 3.69 10.36 10.29
N SER A 165 2.75 10.15 11.20
CA SER A 165 2.13 11.20 12.02
C SER A 165 2.84 11.46 13.35
N GLY A 166 3.37 10.41 13.99
CA GLY A 166 3.80 10.43 15.38
C GLY A 166 2.65 10.63 16.38
N ASP A 167 1.39 10.37 15.98
CA ASP A 167 0.23 10.57 16.85
C ASP A 167 0.00 9.36 17.76
N ASP A 168 0.74 9.32 18.87
CA ASP A 168 0.65 8.28 19.88
C ASP A 168 -0.73 8.21 20.55
N GLN A 169 -1.42 9.36 20.64
CA GLN A 169 -2.76 9.40 21.23
C GLN A 169 -3.74 8.60 20.36
N LYS A 170 -3.67 8.74 19.05
CA LYS A 170 -4.49 7.97 18.11
C LYS A 170 -4.13 6.48 18.12
N LEU A 171 -2.84 6.16 18.19
CA LEU A 171 -2.42 4.77 18.34
C LEU A 171 -3.00 4.16 19.61
N MET A 172 -2.86 4.82 20.77
CA MET A 172 -3.40 4.34 22.06
C MET A 172 -4.93 4.20 22.04
N GLU A 173 -5.66 5.12 21.40
CA GLU A 173 -7.12 5.05 21.25
C GLU A 173 -7.56 3.81 20.46
N MET A 174 -6.86 3.46 19.39
CA MET A 174 -7.20 2.34 18.52
C MET A 174 -6.59 1.01 18.97
N TRP A 175 -5.54 1.03 19.82
CA TRP A 175 -4.76 -0.16 20.19
C TRP A 175 -5.58 -1.35 20.68
N PRO A 176 -6.59 -1.19 21.56
CA PRO A 176 -7.40 -2.33 21.99
C PRO A 176 -8.09 -3.06 20.84
N ASN A 177 -8.52 -2.33 19.81
CA ASN A 177 -9.18 -2.90 18.65
C ASN A 177 -8.17 -3.42 17.60
N ILE A 178 -6.99 -2.82 17.50
CA ILE A 178 -5.87 -3.35 16.68
C ILE A 178 -5.47 -4.74 17.20
N LYS A 179 -5.28 -4.90 18.51
CA LYS A 179 -4.98 -6.19 19.12
C LYS A 179 -6.07 -7.23 18.82
N LYS A 180 -7.33 -6.88 19.04
CA LYS A 180 -8.45 -7.79 18.74
C LYS A 180 -8.49 -8.18 17.27
N ALA A 181 -8.26 -7.22 16.37
CA ALA A 181 -8.28 -7.47 14.94
C ALA A 181 -7.15 -8.41 14.50
N LEU A 182 -5.94 -8.25 15.03
CA LEU A 182 -4.85 -9.17 14.75
C LEU A 182 -5.12 -10.55 15.37
N SER A 183 -5.54 -10.58 16.65
CA SER A 183 -5.86 -11.83 17.36
C SER A 183 -7.01 -12.61 16.76
N PHE A 184 -7.87 -11.99 15.95
CA PHE A 184 -8.94 -12.68 15.26
C PHE A 184 -8.41 -13.79 14.34
N ALA A 185 -7.20 -13.64 13.80
CA ALA A 185 -6.57 -14.66 12.96
C ALA A 185 -6.49 -16.03 13.67
N TRP A 186 -6.16 -16.05 14.94
CA TRP A 186 -6.00 -17.29 15.73
C TRP A 186 -7.14 -17.60 16.70
N THR A 187 -8.19 -16.80 16.70
CA THR A 187 -9.37 -17.07 17.56
C THR A 187 -10.54 -17.65 16.79
N GLY A 188 -10.46 -17.74 15.48
CA GLY A 188 -11.65 -18.03 14.72
C GLY A 188 -11.49 -18.98 13.54
N ILE A 189 -10.79 -18.58 12.48
CA ILE A 189 -10.94 -19.24 11.18
C ILE A 189 -9.68 -19.30 10.31
N TRP A 190 -8.60 -18.57 10.64
CA TRP A 190 -7.46 -18.46 9.71
C TRP A 190 -6.20 -19.20 10.18
N ASP A 191 -5.72 -18.95 11.40
CA ASP A 191 -4.54 -19.58 12.03
C ASP A 191 -4.96 -20.11 13.40
N MET A 192 -5.71 -21.23 13.42
CA MET A 192 -6.33 -21.73 14.66
C MET A 192 -5.36 -22.44 15.61
N ASP A 193 -4.32 -23.03 15.09
CA ASP A 193 -3.27 -23.74 15.86
C ASP A 193 -2.11 -22.83 16.26
N LYS A 194 -2.14 -21.55 15.85
CA LYS A 194 -1.14 -20.54 16.21
C LYS A 194 0.28 -20.90 15.77
N ASP A 195 0.41 -21.27 14.53
CA ASP A 195 1.73 -21.55 13.96
C ASP A 195 2.26 -20.41 13.06
N GLY A 196 1.45 -19.38 12.83
CA GLY A 196 1.78 -18.21 12.01
C GLY A 196 1.43 -18.39 10.54
N VAL A 197 0.67 -19.43 10.19
CA VAL A 197 0.23 -19.75 8.83
C VAL A 197 -1.30 -19.72 8.76
N MET A 198 -1.85 -19.12 7.72
CA MET A 198 -3.30 -19.12 7.48
C MET A 198 -3.71 -20.31 6.61
N GLU A 199 -4.56 -21.20 7.13
CA GLU A 199 -5.04 -22.38 6.39
C GLU A 199 -6.54 -22.37 6.12
N GLY A 200 -7.34 -21.73 6.95
CA GLY A 200 -8.81 -21.73 6.88
C GLY A 200 -9.36 -21.08 5.62
N SER A 201 -10.66 -20.79 5.65
CA SER A 201 -11.32 -20.06 4.56
C SER A 201 -10.95 -18.59 4.58
N GLN A 202 -10.29 -18.10 3.54
CA GLN A 202 -9.66 -16.79 3.45
C GLN A 202 -10.29 -16.00 2.31
N HIS A 203 -11.37 -15.25 2.62
CA HIS A 203 -11.93 -14.29 1.67
C HIS A 203 -10.91 -13.20 1.34
N ASN A 204 -10.79 -12.84 0.07
CA ASN A 204 -9.77 -11.93 -0.41
C ASN A 204 -10.22 -11.11 -1.62
N THR A 205 -9.34 -10.23 -2.07
CA THR A 205 -9.55 -9.27 -3.16
C THR A 205 -9.82 -9.89 -4.54
N MET A 206 -9.65 -11.21 -4.70
CA MET A 206 -10.06 -11.94 -5.91
C MET A 206 -11.53 -12.35 -5.87
N ASP A 207 -12.30 -11.88 -4.87
CA ASP A 207 -13.73 -12.21 -4.61
C ASP A 207 -13.97 -13.72 -4.44
N ILE A 208 -13.03 -14.44 -3.88
CA ILE A 208 -13.04 -15.87 -3.63
C ILE A 208 -12.61 -16.21 -2.22
N GLU A 209 -12.83 -17.46 -1.84
CA GLU A 209 -12.31 -18.05 -0.61
C GLU A 209 -11.09 -18.93 -0.96
N TYR A 210 -9.89 -18.50 -0.63
CA TYR A 210 -8.75 -19.41 -0.62
C TYR A 210 -8.86 -20.39 0.54
N HIS A 211 -8.45 -21.62 0.31
CA HIS A 211 -8.34 -22.66 1.32
C HIS A 211 -6.90 -23.16 1.38
N GLY A 212 -6.39 -23.28 2.60
CA GLY A 212 -5.02 -23.66 2.86
C GLY A 212 -4.00 -22.53 2.64
N PRO A 213 -2.73 -22.81 2.97
CA PRO A 213 -1.67 -21.83 2.88
C PRO A 213 -1.47 -21.33 1.44
N ASN A 214 -1.32 -20.02 1.31
CA ASN A 214 -1.08 -19.37 0.02
C ASN A 214 -0.21 -18.11 0.20
N PRO A 215 0.54 -17.71 -0.83
CA PRO A 215 1.52 -16.62 -0.70
C PRO A 215 0.88 -15.25 -0.47
N GLN A 216 -0.28 -14.98 -1.07
CA GLN A 216 -0.94 -13.68 -0.95
C GLN A 216 -1.32 -13.40 0.50
N MET A 217 -2.04 -14.32 1.17
CA MET A 217 -2.46 -14.14 2.56
C MET A 217 -1.29 -14.24 3.52
N ALA A 218 -0.30 -15.10 3.25
CA ALA A 218 0.90 -15.23 4.07
C ALA A 218 1.64 -13.90 4.22
N GLY A 219 1.91 -13.19 3.11
CA GLY A 219 2.58 -11.90 3.14
C GLY A 219 1.81 -10.83 3.94
N TRP A 220 0.48 -10.77 3.81
CA TRP A 220 -0.37 -9.88 4.57
C TRP A 220 -0.31 -10.17 6.07
N TYR A 221 -0.40 -11.44 6.46
CA TYR A 221 -0.39 -11.85 7.86
C TYR A 221 0.95 -11.61 8.53
N LEU A 222 2.04 -12.02 7.89
CA LEU A 222 3.41 -11.79 8.40
C LEU A 222 3.70 -10.29 8.57
N GLY A 223 3.28 -9.46 7.62
CA GLY A 223 3.38 -8.01 7.73
C GLY A 223 2.56 -7.44 8.90
N ALA A 224 1.34 -7.95 9.11
CA ALA A 224 0.50 -7.53 10.22
C ALA A 224 1.07 -7.95 11.59
N LEU A 225 1.68 -9.14 11.69
CA LEU A 225 2.37 -9.61 12.90
C LEU A 225 3.57 -8.72 13.23
N ARG A 226 4.39 -8.34 12.22
CA ARG A 226 5.50 -7.40 12.42
C ARG A 226 5.01 -6.01 12.85
N ALA A 227 3.99 -5.47 12.19
CA ALA A 227 3.39 -4.19 12.58
C ALA A 227 2.83 -4.23 14.01
N GLY A 228 2.16 -5.34 14.37
CA GLY A 228 1.65 -5.57 15.72
C GLY A 228 2.75 -5.64 16.78
N GLU A 229 3.84 -6.35 16.49
CA GLU A 229 5.01 -6.43 17.37
C GLU A 229 5.62 -5.03 17.62
N GLU A 230 5.88 -4.24 16.59
CA GLU A 230 6.47 -2.91 16.71
C GLU A 230 5.59 -1.94 17.55
N MET A 231 4.28 -1.91 17.26
CA MET A 231 3.34 -1.09 18.02
C MET A 231 3.25 -1.55 19.48
N ALA A 232 3.25 -2.87 19.74
CA ALA A 232 3.19 -3.44 21.08
C ALA A 232 4.44 -3.11 21.90
N LEU A 233 5.64 -3.23 21.30
CA LEU A 233 6.91 -2.85 21.93
C LEU A 233 6.91 -1.37 22.33
N TYR A 234 6.49 -0.50 21.45
CA TYR A 234 6.41 0.93 21.73
C TYR A 234 5.44 1.25 22.88
N LEU A 235 4.30 0.59 22.92
CA LEU A 235 3.29 0.75 23.98
C LEU A 235 3.59 -0.03 25.27
N ASN A 236 4.75 -0.69 25.35
CA ASN A 236 5.15 -1.57 26.47
C ASN A 236 4.19 -2.77 26.73
N ASP A 237 3.48 -3.22 25.70
CA ASP A 237 2.65 -4.42 25.71
C ASP A 237 3.50 -5.65 25.34
N THR A 238 4.45 -5.98 26.22
CA THR A 238 5.52 -6.96 25.97
C THR A 238 4.99 -8.38 25.74
N GLU A 239 3.87 -8.75 26.35
CA GLU A 239 3.24 -10.06 26.15
C GLU A 239 2.73 -10.21 24.71
N PHE A 240 2.00 -9.21 24.23
CA PHE A 240 1.49 -9.22 22.86
C PHE A 240 2.61 -9.10 21.81
N ALA A 241 3.65 -8.32 22.10
CA ALA A 241 4.83 -8.24 21.25
C ALA A 241 5.50 -9.62 21.09
N ALA A 242 5.70 -10.33 22.21
CA ALA A 242 6.29 -11.67 22.19
C ALA A 242 5.42 -12.70 21.44
N GLU A 243 4.08 -12.61 21.55
CA GLU A 243 3.16 -13.46 20.78
C GLU A 243 3.30 -13.19 19.29
N CYS A 244 3.24 -11.93 18.85
CA CYS A 244 3.42 -11.53 17.45
C CYS A 244 4.78 -11.98 16.88
N SER A 245 5.86 -11.75 17.62
CA SER A 245 7.22 -12.15 17.22
C SER A 245 7.36 -13.67 17.03
N ASN A 246 6.79 -14.45 17.95
CA ASN A 246 6.83 -15.91 17.86
C ASN A 246 6.07 -16.44 16.65
N LEU A 247 4.84 -15.95 16.42
CA LEU A 247 4.03 -16.33 15.25
C LEU A 247 4.71 -15.91 13.94
N TYR A 248 5.23 -14.69 13.89
CA TYR A 248 5.98 -14.20 12.73
C TYR A 248 7.16 -15.09 12.37
N LYS A 249 8.01 -15.44 13.35
CA LYS A 249 9.21 -16.27 13.13
C LYS A 249 8.86 -17.67 12.63
N LYS A 250 7.84 -18.31 13.22
CA LYS A 250 7.36 -19.62 12.80
C LYS A 250 6.77 -19.57 11.39
N GLY A 251 5.81 -18.66 11.17
CA GLY A 251 5.11 -18.54 9.90
C GLY A 251 6.04 -18.18 8.75
N ARG A 252 6.97 -17.23 8.94
CA ARG A 252 7.97 -16.89 7.93
C ARG A 252 8.79 -18.09 7.48
N GLY A 253 9.37 -18.81 8.44
CA GLY A 253 10.17 -20.01 8.14
C GLY A 253 9.37 -21.09 7.43
N TRP A 254 8.13 -21.30 7.86
CA TRP A 254 7.25 -22.28 7.24
C TRP A 254 6.88 -21.91 5.79
N VAL A 255 6.50 -20.65 5.56
CA VAL A 255 6.11 -20.13 4.23
C VAL A 255 7.24 -20.24 3.23
N ASP A 256 8.44 -19.80 3.60
CA ASP A 256 9.61 -19.86 2.71
C ASP A 256 10.03 -21.30 2.38
N GLN A 257 9.86 -22.24 3.32
CA GLN A 257 10.21 -23.65 3.10
C GLN A 257 9.16 -24.43 2.31
N ASN A 258 7.88 -24.10 2.45
CA ASN A 258 6.80 -24.96 1.96
C ASN A 258 6.05 -24.37 0.75
N LEU A 259 6.03 -23.05 0.57
CA LEU A 259 5.32 -22.43 -0.55
C LEU A 259 6.24 -22.02 -1.69
N PHE A 260 7.54 -21.81 -1.46
CA PHE A 260 8.48 -21.42 -2.51
C PHE A 260 8.94 -22.65 -3.31
N ASN A 261 8.85 -22.55 -4.64
CA ASN A 261 9.13 -23.66 -5.57
C ASN A 261 10.41 -23.46 -6.38
N ASP A 262 11.40 -22.72 -5.86
CA ASP A 262 12.66 -22.28 -6.47
C ASP A 262 12.52 -21.13 -7.51
N GLU A 263 11.31 -20.76 -7.91
CA GLU A 263 11.06 -19.65 -8.84
C GLU A 263 10.03 -18.65 -8.30
N TYR A 264 8.96 -19.12 -7.65
CA TYR A 264 7.88 -18.31 -7.10
C TYR A 264 7.11 -19.08 -6.03
N TYR A 265 6.19 -18.43 -5.32
CA TYR A 265 5.38 -19.07 -4.29
C TYR A 265 4.08 -19.64 -4.87
N GLU A 266 3.66 -20.80 -4.36
CA GLU A 266 2.45 -21.53 -4.76
C GLU A 266 1.45 -21.66 -3.60
N GLN A 267 0.19 -21.97 -3.92
CA GLN A 267 -0.81 -22.33 -2.92
C GLN A 267 -0.81 -23.83 -2.68
N ILE A 268 -0.89 -24.24 -1.43
CA ILE A 268 -1.19 -25.62 -1.03
C ILE A 268 -2.69 -25.75 -0.78
N ILE A 269 -3.39 -26.46 -1.66
CA ILE A 269 -4.81 -26.76 -1.48
C ILE A 269 -4.92 -28.05 -0.65
N PRO A 270 -5.55 -28.04 0.53
CA PRO A 270 -5.64 -29.23 1.38
C PRO A 270 -6.37 -30.37 0.67
N GLU A 271 -5.98 -31.62 0.99
CA GLU A 271 -6.60 -32.80 0.42
C GLU A 271 -8.09 -32.86 0.74
N GLY A 272 -8.92 -33.21 -0.25
CA GLY A 272 -10.39 -33.26 -0.10
C GLY A 272 -11.09 -31.90 -0.18
N HIS A 273 -10.38 -30.78 -0.24
CA HIS A 273 -11.01 -29.47 -0.46
C HIS A 273 -11.39 -29.24 -1.92
N ASN A 274 -12.40 -28.38 -2.11
CA ASN A 274 -12.82 -27.96 -3.43
C ASN A 274 -11.69 -27.16 -4.11
N ARG A 275 -11.33 -27.54 -5.31
CA ARG A 275 -10.30 -26.89 -6.14
C ARG A 275 -10.87 -25.75 -7.02
N VAL A 276 -12.16 -25.49 -6.95
CA VAL A 276 -12.83 -24.43 -7.72
C VAL A 276 -12.41 -23.07 -7.19
N ALA A 277 -12.09 -22.16 -8.09
CA ALA A 277 -11.70 -20.78 -7.80
C ALA A 277 -10.45 -20.67 -6.88
N GLN A 278 -9.52 -21.61 -6.96
CA GLN A 278 -8.25 -21.57 -6.25
C GLN A 278 -7.12 -21.10 -7.17
N LEU A 279 -5.98 -20.73 -6.60
CA LEU A 279 -4.75 -20.41 -7.32
C LEU A 279 -3.99 -21.70 -7.71
N GLY A 280 -3.83 -22.61 -6.76
CA GLY A 280 -2.99 -23.80 -6.93
C GLY A 280 -1.54 -23.43 -7.20
N LYS A 281 -0.97 -23.97 -8.28
CA LYS A 281 0.43 -23.77 -8.68
C LYS A 281 0.65 -22.63 -9.67
N GLY A 282 -0.29 -21.68 -9.75
CA GLY A 282 -0.16 -20.50 -10.58
C GLY A 282 0.85 -19.50 -10.04
N CYS A 283 1.61 -18.85 -10.94
CA CYS A 283 2.42 -17.66 -10.61
C CYS A 283 1.48 -16.45 -10.55
N LEU A 284 1.10 -16.03 -9.35
CA LEU A 284 0.20 -14.90 -9.13
C LEU A 284 0.98 -13.58 -9.15
N VAL A 285 0.51 -12.57 -9.87
CA VAL A 285 1.12 -11.22 -9.86
C VAL A 285 1.13 -10.61 -8.46
N ASP A 286 0.10 -10.88 -7.68
CA ASP A 286 -0.13 -10.27 -6.36
C ASP A 286 0.39 -11.12 -5.18
N GLN A 287 1.18 -12.14 -5.44
CA GLN A 287 1.64 -13.08 -4.41
C GLN A 287 2.50 -12.44 -3.31
N LEU A 288 3.14 -11.32 -3.60
CA LEU A 288 4.03 -10.61 -2.68
C LEU A 288 3.46 -9.28 -2.16
N VAL A 289 2.16 -9.04 -2.28
CA VAL A 289 1.56 -7.74 -1.95
C VAL A 289 1.73 -7.35 -0.48
N GLY A 290 1.71 -8.30 0.45
CA GLY A 290 1.98 -8.03 1.87
C GLY A 290 3.43 -7.59 2.11
N GLN A 291 4.40 -8.16 1.38
CA GLN A 291 5.79 -7.70 1.39
C GLN A 291 5.94 -6.29 0.80
N TYR A 292 5.26 -5.99 -0.32
CA TYR A 292 5.19 -4.64 -0.89
C TYR A 292 4.70 -3.61 0.13
N LEU A 293 3.58 -3.89 0.82
CA LEU A 293 3.07 -2.96 1.83
C LEU A 293 4.00 -2.84 3.03
N SER A 294 4.65 -3.92 3.44
CA SER A 294 5.66 -3.92 4.51
C SER A 294 6.85 -3.02 4.15
N HIS A 295 7.32 -3.03 2.91
CA HIS A 295 8.35 -2.09 2.45
C HIS A 295 7.87 -0.63 2.50
N THR A 296 6.66 -0.34 2.01
CA THR A 296 6.12 1.03 2.05
C THR A 296 5.87 1.53 3.48
N ALA A 297 5.64 0.61 4.42
CA ALA A 297 5.45 0.92 5.84
C ALA A 297 6.78 1.02 6.63
N GLY A 298 7.92 0.66 6.02
CA GLY A 298 9.22 0.67 6.71
C GLY A 298 9.48 -0.53 7.61
N LEU A 299 8.70 -1.62 7.47
CA LEU A 299 8.87 -2.86 8.26
C LEU A 299 10.00 -3.77 7.73
N GLY A 300 10.55 -3.49 6.55
CA GLY A 300 11.56 -4.32 5.92
C GLY A 300 11.03 -5.63 5.35
N TYR A 301 11.87 -6.67 5.33
CA TYR A 301 11.52 -7.96 4.77
C TYR A 301 10.71 -8.80 5.76
N VAL A 302 9.54 -9.26 5.33
CA VAL A 302 8.70 -10.23 6.05
C VAL A 302 8.79 -11.64 5.46
N LEU A 303 9.34 -11.77 4.26
CA LEU A 303 9.70 -13.02 3.58
C LEU A 303 11.22 -13.05 3.34
N ASP A 304 11.73 -14.16 2.82
CA ASP A 304 13.14 -14.27 2.43
C ASP A 304 13.46 -13.35 1.25
N GLN A 305 14.53 -12.57 1.37
CA GLN A 305 14.90 -11.55 0.38
C GLN A 305 15.22 -12.15 -0.99
N ASP A 306 15.96 -13.25 -1.04
CA ASP A 306 16.36 -13.88 -2.29
C ASP A 306 15.15 -14.52 -2.99
N HIS A 307 14.23 -15.13 -2.21
CA HIS A 307 12.96 -15.64 -2.72
C HIS A 307 12.07 -14.52 -3.27
N VAL A 308 11.97 -13.40 -2.57
CA VAL A 308 11.24 -12.20 -3.04
C VAL A 308 11.80 -11.72 -4.37
N ALA A 309 13.11 -11.49 -4.45
CA ALA A 309 13.77 -11.02 -5.67
C ALA A 309 13.61 -12.00 -6.83
N THR A 310 13.68 -13.31 -6.57
CA THR A 310 13.49 -14.38 -7.56
C THR A 310 12.05 -14.44 -8.05
N THR A 311 11.09 -14.35 -7.14
CA THR A 311 9.65 -14.34 -7.45
C THR A 311 9.28 -13.18 -8.38
N LEU A 312 9.79 -11.96 -8.13
CA LEU A 312 9.53 -10.81 -9.00
C LEU A 312 10.09 -10.99 -10.42
N LYS A 313 11.27 -11.61 -10.55
CA LYS A 313 11.81 -12.00 -11.87
C LYS A 313 10.90 -13.02 -12.57
N SER A 314 10.37 -13.97 -11.82
CA SER A 314 9.45 -14.99 -12.34
C SER A 314 8.11 -14.37 -12.76
N ILE A 315 7.56 -13.43 -11.99
CA ILE A 315 6.36 -12.68 -12.38
C ILE A 315 6.62 -11.94 -13.70
N MET A 316 7.74 -11.23 -13.83
CA MET A 316 8.06 -10.55 -15.09
C MET A 316 8.23 -11.52 -16.27
N LYS A 317 8.83 -12.68 -16.02
CA LYS A 317 9.06 -13.72 -17.03
C LYS A 317 7.78 -14.39 -17.51
N TYR A 318 6.84 -14.68 -16.60
CA TYR A 318 5.70 -15.55 -16.87
C TYR A 318 4.38 -14.81 -17.03
N ASN A 319 4.23 -13.64 -16.42
CA ASN A 319 2.97 -12.90 -16.43
C ASN A 319 3.00 -11.68 -17.37
N TYR A 320 4.19 -11.21 -17.82
CA TYR A 320 4.25 -10.07 -18.72
C TYR A 320 3.90 -10.47 -20.15
N VAL A 321 2.77 -9.96 -20.62
CA VAL A 321 2.26 -10.13 -21.99
C VAL A 321 2.68 -8.92 -22.81
N THR A 322 3.35 -9.16 -23.96
CA THR A 322 3.86 -8.10 -24.84
C THR A 322 2.81 -7.56 -25.82
N ASN A 323 1.77 -8.33 -26.09
CA ASN A 323 0.59 -7.92 -26.85
C ASN A 323 -0.59 -8.84 -26.49
N PHE A 324 -1.82 -8.33 -26.65
CA PHE A 324 -3.05 -9.04 -26.30
C PHE A 324 -3.80 -9.59 -27.52
N ASN A 325 -3.23 -9.55 -28.75
CA ASN A 325 -3.91 -10.04 -29.95
C ASN A 325 -4.30 -11.52 -29.85
N ASP A 326 -3.41 -12.36 -29.29
CA ASP A 326 -3.62 -13.78 -29.15
C ASP A 326 -3.98 -14.18 -27.70
N HIS A 327 -4.22 -13.22 -26.83
CA HIS A 327 -4.57 -13.45 -25.43
C HIS A 327 -6.08 -13.64 -25.25
N THR A 328 -6.45 -14.72 -24.56
CA THR A 328 -7.86 -14.98 -24.26
C THR A 328 -8.21 -14.49 -22.86
N ASN A 329 -9.08 -13.48 -22.77
CA ASN A 329 -9.67 -13.07 -21.52
C ASN A 329 -10.88 -13.94 -21.19
N THR A 330 -10.89 -14.53 -20.01
CA THR A 330 -11.98 -15.43 -19.59
C THR A 330 -13.16 -14.68 -18.96
N PHE A 331 -12.94 -13.44 -18.50
CA PHE A 331 -13.97 -12.66 -17.81
C PHE A 331 -14.04 -11.22 -18.33
N ARG A 332 -13.13 -10.31 -17.93
CA ARG A 332 -13.10 -8.93 -18.36
C ARG A 332 -11.83 -8.62 -19.15
N SER A 333 -11.87 -7.62 -20.02
CA SER A 333 -10.72 -7.21 -20.84
C SER A 333 -10.33 -5.78 -20.57
N PHE A 334 -9.15 -5.58 -19.97
CA PHE A 334 -8.56 -4.26 -19.72
C PHE A 334 -7.32 -3.98 -20.56
N GLY A 335 -6.83 -4.96 -21.32
CA GLY A 335 -5.78 -4.85 -22.32
C GLY A 335 -6.25 -5.40 -23.66
N LEU A 336 -5.92 -4.70 -24.76
CA LEU A 336 -6.39 -4.99 -26.11
C LEU A 336 -5.26 -4.82 -27.13
N ASN A 337 -5.31 -5.59 -28.21
CA ASN A 337 -4.43 -5.46 -29.39
C ASN A 337 -2.93 -5.51 -29.02
N GLU A 338 -2.16 -4.52 -29.46
CA GLU A 338 -0.71 -4.40 -29.23
C GLU A 338 -0.34 -3.87 -27.84
N GLU A 339 -1.31 -3.74 -26.95
CA GLU A 339 -1.03 -3.33 -25.56
C GLU A 339 -0.25 -4.42 -24.82
N SER A 340 0.43 -4.01 -23.77
CA SER A 340 1.20 -4.91 -22.89
C SER A 340 0.82 -4.74 -21.43
N GLY A 341 1.14 -5.72 -20.59
CA GLY A 341 0.90 -5.66 -19.15
C GLY A 341 1.11 -6.98 -18.44
N LEU A 342 0.95 -6.97 -17.12
CA LEU A 342 1.06 -8.15 -16.28
C LEU A 342 -0.33 -8.78 -16.07
N ILE A 343 -0.54 -10.00 -16.56
CA ILE A 343 -1.76 -10.78 -16.26
C ILE A 343 -1.75 -11.26 -14.81
N MET A 344 -2.95 -11.46 -14.25
CA MET A 344 -3.11 -11.81 -12.84
C MET A 344 -2.43 -13.12 -12.46
N ALA A 345 -2.53 -14.16 -13.27
CA ALA A 345 -1.79 -15.40 -13.02
C ALA A 345 -1.46 -16.12 -14.31
N SER A 346 -0.29 -16.78 -14.33
CA SER A 346 0.15 -17.71 -15.35
C SER A 346 0.39 -19.09 -14.73
N TYR A 347 0.41 -20.13 -15.58
CA TYR A 347 0.62 -21.51 -15.15
C TYR A 347 1.79 -22.11 -15.93
N PRO A 348 3.04 -21.65 -15.71
CA PRO A 348 4.20 -22.01 -16.52
C PRO A 348 4.59 -23.48 -16.41
N ARG A 349 4.17 -24.18 -15.35
CA ARG A 349 4.39 -25.61 -15.13
C ARG A 349 3.22 -26.49 -15.59
N GLY A 350 2.18 -25.87 -16.20
CA GLY A 350 1.03 -26.57 -16.83
C GLY A 350 -0.07 -26.92 -15.86
N GLU A 351 -0.06 -26.85 -14.63
CA GLU A 351 -1.06 -27.35 -13.68
C GLU A 351 -2.26 -26.37 -13.48
N LEU A 352 -2.78 -25.83 -14.59
CA LEU A 352 -4.01 -25.02 -14.56
C LEU A 352 -5.18 -25.85 -14.03
N LEU A 353 -5.91 -25.30 -13.07
CA LEU A 353 -7.12 -25.93 -12.54
C LEU A 353 -8.25 -25.90 -13.56
N ASP A 354 -9.16 -26.89 -13.51
CA ASP A 354 -10.35 -26.92 -14.38
C ASP A 354 -11.20 -25.65 -14.23
N PHE A 355 -11.27 -25.11 -13.01
CA PHE A 355 -11.98 -23.88 -12.68
C PHE A 355 -11.06 -22.98 -11.81
N PRO A 356 -10.12 -22.24 -12.41
CA PRO A 356 -9.26 -21.31 -11.69
C PRO A 356 -10.08 -20.10 -11.18
N PHE A 357 -9.44 -19.23 -10.37
CA PHE A 357 -10.13 -18.01 -9.96
C PHE A 357 -10.45 -17.11 -11.17
N PRO A 358 -11.59 -16.39 -11.17
CA PRO A 358 -12.15 -15.78 -12.40
C PRO A 358 -11.22 -14.79 -13.10
N TYR A 359 -10.36 -14.09 -12.34
CA TYR A 359 -9.56 -12.97 -12.85
C TYR A 359 -8.19 -13.35 -13.38
N TYR A 360 -7.83 -14.65 -13.44
CA TYR A 360 -6.45 -15.08 -13.70
C TYR A 360 -5.86 -14.58 -15.04
N THR A 361 -6.70 -14.34 -16.04
CA THR A 361 -6.27 -13.82 -17.37
C THR A 361 -6.33 -12.31 -17.49
N GLU A 362 -6.85 -11.59 -16.50
CA GLU A 362 -7.02 -10.14 -16.57
C GLU A 362 -5.72 -9.38 -16.29
N ILE A 363 -5.65 -8.14 -16.73
CA ILE A 363 -4.69 -7.14 -16.24
C ILE A 363 -5.44 -6.07 -15.46
N MET A 364 -4.89 -5.63 -14.35
CA MET A 364 -5.50 -4.62 -13.50
C MET A 364 -4.42 -3.68 -12.98
N THR A 365 -4.52 -2.39 -13.28
CA THR A 365 -3.43 -1.42 -13.08
C THR A 365 -2.94 -1.35 -11.65
N GLY A 366 -3.83 -1.50 -10.66
CA GLY A 366 -3.43 -1.47 -9.26
C GLY A 366 -2.50 -2.59 -8.84
N PHE A 367 -2.72 -3.82 -9.34
CA PHE A 367 -1.83 -4.95 -9.12
C PHE A 367 -0.52 -4.82 -9.89
N GLU A 368 -0.60 -4.32 -11.12
CA GLU A 368 0.60 -4.03 -11.92
C GLU A 368 1.48 -2.97 -11.22
N TYR A 369 0.89 -1.89 -10.68
CA TYR A 369 1.64 -0.86 -9.94
C TYR A 369 2.27 -1.41 -8.67
N SER A 370 1.54 -2.14 -7.82
CA SER A 370 2.11 -2.70 -6.58
C SER A 370 3.30 -3.63 -6.86
N THR A 371 3.19 -4.46 -7.90
CA THR A 371 4.26 -5.35 -8.34
C THR A 371 5.46 -4.58 -8.92
N ALA A 372 5.21 -3.57 -9.76
CA ALA A 372 6.27 -2.73 -10.35
C ALA A 372 7.01 -1.93 -9.29
N VAL A 373 6.31 -1.40 -8.30
CA VAL A 373 6.89 -0.71 -7.13
C VAL A 373 7.78 -1.69 -6.35
N HIS A 374 7.30 -2.90 -6.13
CA HIS A 374 8.07 -3.94 -5.44
C HIS A 374 9.33 -4.32 -6.22
N MET A 375 9.26 -4.47 -7.54
CA MET A 375 10.44 -4.66 -8.39
C MET A 375 11.49 -3.55 -8.18
N MET A 376 11.06 -2.30 -8.03
CA MET A 376 11.99 -1.17 -7.77
C MET A 376 12.64 -1.27 -6.38
N TYR A 377 11.90 -1.68 -5.34
CA TYR A 377 12.48 -1.93 -4.00
C TYR A 377 13.57 -3.01 -4.04
N GLU A 378 13.43 -4.01 -4.90
CA GLU A 378 14.40 -5.10 -5.08
C GLU A 378 15.50 -4.79 -6.12
N GLY A 379 15.66 -3.52 -6.50
CA GLY A 379 16.67 -3.09 -7.47
C GLY A 379 16.40 -3.50 -8.92
N GLN A 380 15.24 -4.08 -9.22
CA GLN A 380 14.79 -4.45 -10.58
C GLN A 380 14.08 -3.25 -11.24
N THR A 381 14.72 -2.08 -11.19
CA THR A 381 14.12 -0.79 -11.58
C THR A 381 13.66 -0.77 -13.03
N GLU A 382 14.43 -1.32 -13.95
CA GLU A 382 14.07 -1.37 -15.38
C GLU A 382 12.79 -2.20 -15.64
N ALA A 383 12.64 -3.31 -14.92
CA ALA A 383 11.42 -4.13 -15.00
C ALA A 383 10.20 -3.35 -14.47
N GLY A 384 10.35 -2.69 -13.32
CA GLY A 384 9.31 -1.83 -12.76
C GLY A 384 8.92 -0.69 -13.70
N LEU A 385 9.89 0.01 -14.30
CA LEU A 385 9.65 1.08 -15.28
C LEU A 385 8.96 0.55 -16.55
N THR A 386 9.31 -0.65 -17.00
CA THR A 386 8.64 -1.30 -18.14
C THR A 386 7.15 -1.51 -17.86
N VAL A 387 6.80 -1.97 -16.67
CA VAL A 387 5.40 -2.14 -16.27
C VAL A 387 4.68 -0.79 -16.15
N TYR A 388 5.30 0.22 -15.50
CA TYR A 388 4.72 1.58 -15.45
C TYR A 388 4.44 2.13 -16.86
N LYS A 389 5.41 1.97 -17.78
CA LYS A 389 5.25 2.40 -19.16
C LYS A 389 4.11 1.64 -19.85
N ALA A 390 4.02 0.33 -19.69
CA ALA A 390 2.94 -0.47 -20.26
C ALA A 390 1.55 0.02 -19.79
N ILE A 391 1.42 0.36 -18.51
CA ILE A 391 0.17 0.91 -17.98
C ILE A 391 -0.10 2.29 -18.61
N ARG A 392 0.86 3.22 -18.59
CA ARG A 392 0.64 4.58 -19.08
C ARG A 392 0.39 4.62 -20.60
N ASP A 393 1.03 3.73 -21.37
CA ASP A 393 0.77 3.57 -22.80
C ASP A 393 -0.69 3.12 -23.09
N ARG A 394 -1.37 2.45 -22.15
CA ARG A 394 -2.80 2.12 -22.26
C ARG A 394 -3.71 3.32 -21.95
N TYR A 395 -3.23 4.28 -21.13
CA TYR A 395 -3.97 5.46 -20.66
C TYR A 395 -3.28 6.76 -21.08
N ASP A 396 -2.89 6.85 -22.34
CA ASP A 396 -2.06 7.92 -22.93
C ASP A 396 -2.84 9.19 -23.33
N GLY A 397 -4.14 9.22 -23.09
CA GLY A 397 -5.02 10.31 -23.50
C GLY A 397 -5.55 10.19 -24.93
N TYR A 398 -4.95 9.32 -25.73
CA TYR A 398 -5.42 9.00 -27.08
C TYR A 398 -6.28 7.71 -27.08
N LYS A 399 -5.77 6.63 -26.48
CA LYS A 399 -6.51 5.35 -26.36
C LYS A 399 -7.55 5.41 -25.25
N ARG A 400 -7.14 5.85 -24.05
CA ARG A 400 -8.01 6.00 -22.89
C ARG A 400 -7.69 7.27 -22.10
N ASN A 401 -8.65 7.73 -21.31
CA ASN A 401 -8.49 8.89 -20.44
C ASN A 401 -7.37 8.66 -19.40
N PRO A 402 -6.32 9.50 -19.36
CA PRO A 402 -5.16 9.31 -18.50
C PRO A 402 -5.45 9.48 -16.99
N PHE A 403 -6.58 10.08 -16.64
CA PHE A 403 -7.05 10.29 -15.26
C PHE A 403 -8.10 9.26 -14.84
N ASN A 404 -8.27 8.17 -15.58
CA ASN A 404 -9.37 7.24 -15.38
C ASN A 404 -8.93 5.80 -15.65
N GLU A 405 -8.10 5.26 -14.75
CA GLU A 405 -7.79 3.85 -14.77
C GLU A 405 -8.95 3.07 -14.15
N GLY A 406 -9.50 2.15 -14.93
CA GLY A 406 -10.68 1.37 -14.57
C GLY A 406 -10.33 -0.05 -14.14
N GLU A 407 -11.16 -0.58 -13.27
CA GLU A 407 -11.20 -1.99 -12.89
C GLU A 407 -12.66 -2.37 -12.64
N PHE A 408 -13.14 -2.47 -11.40
CA PHE A 408 -14.57 -2.48 -11.12
C PHE A 408 -15.06 -1.04 -10.91
N GLY A 409 -15.41 -0.39 -11.98
CA GLY A 409 -15.74 1.04 -12.04
C GLY A 409 -14.56 1.89 -12.56
N HIS A 410 -14.82 3.18 -12.69
CA HIS A 410 -13.89 4.18 -13.17
C HIS A 410 -13.10 4.78 -12.01
N ARG A 411 -11.87 5.27 -12.28
CA ARG A 411 -11.03 5.88 -11.24
C ARG A 411 -10.94 4.97 -10.02
N TYR A 412 -10.50 3.75 -10.27
CA TYR A 412 -10.50 2.70 -9.28
C TYR A 412 -9.45 2.97 -8.19
N ALA A 413 -9.82 2.77 -6.92
CA ALA A 413 -8.98 3.16 -5.79
C ALA A 413 -7.60 2.51 -5.79
N ARG A 414 -7.51 1.24 -6.22
CA ARG A 414 -6.28 0.47 -6.26
C ARG A 414 -5.20 1.07 -7.17
N ALA A 415 -5.58 1.81 -8.23
CA ALA A 415 -4.63 2.50 -9.11
C ALA A 415 -3.77 3.55 -8.37
N MET A 416 -4.22 4.02 -7.20
CA MET A 416 -3.42 4.91 -6.34
C MET A 416 -2.19 4.23 -5.72
N ALA A 417 -1.98 2.92 -5.91
CA ALA A 417 -0.70 2.25 -5.67
C ALA A 417 0.45 2.86 -6.48
N ALA A 418 0.14 3.55 -7.58
CA ALA A 418 1.11 4.26 -8.42
C ALA A 418 2.00 5.24 -7.66
N TRP A 419 1.55 5.83 -6.55
CA TRP A 419 2.38 6.71 -5.71
C TRP A 419 3.58 5.97 -5.10
N GLY A 420 3.45 4.68 -4.85
CA GLY A 420 4.53 3.82 -4.35
C GLY A 420 5.79 3.87 -5.19
N GLY A 421 5.70 4.16 -6.50
CA GLY A 421 6.86 4.33 -7.36
C GLY A 421 7.77 5.49 -6.97
N ILE A 422 7.20 6.60 -6.46
CA ILE A 422 7.98 7.71 -5.90
C ILE A 422 8.80 7.20 -4.71
N LEU A 423 8.14 6.45 -3.81
CA LEU A 423 8.76 5.92 -2.59
C LEU A 423 9.88 4.92 -2.90
N ALA A 424 9.60 3.95 -3.76
CA ALA A 424 10.56 2.89 -4.09
C ALA A 424 11.76 3.42 -4.88
N TYR A 425 11.52 4.29 -5.88
CA TYR A 425 12.59 4.87 -6.68
C TYR A 425 13.55 5.71 -5.83
N THR A 426 12.98 6.61 -5.00
CA THR A 426 13.80 7.49 -4.14
C THR A 426 14.29 6.79 -2.87
N GLY A 427 13.72 5.63 -2.51
CA GLY A 427 13.95 4.96 -1.24
C GLY A 427 13.40 5.73 -0.03
N PHE A 428 12.49 6.69 -0.28
CA PHE A 428 11.96 7.55 0.77
C PHE A 428 11.24 6.74 1.84
N GLN A 429 11.67 6.94 3.08
CA GLN A 429 10.99 6.53 4.29
C GLN A 429 11.05 7.66 5.32
N TYR A 430 10.02 7.80 6.12
CA TYR A 430 9.94 8.80 7.17
C TYR A 430 9.28 8.22 8.41
N SER A 431 9.84 8.53 9.56
CA SER A 431 9.26 8.23 10.87
C SER A 431 9.25 9.50 11.72
N ALA A 432 8.06 9.99 12.03
CA ALA A 432 7.89 11.06 13.00
C ALA A 432 8.16 10.57 14.43
N VAL A 433 7.93 9.27 14.68
CA VAL A 433 8.20 8.61 15.98
C VAL A 433 9.70 8.63 16.29
N ASN A 434 10.52 8.20 15.32
CA ASN A 434 11.98 8.16 15.45
C ASN A 434 12.65 9.48 14.98
N LYS A 435 11.87 10.41 14.40
CA LYS A 435 12.38 11.64 13.78
C LYS A 435 13.46 11.34 12.73
N SER A 436 13.23 10.37 11.89
CA SER A 436 14.19 9.89 10.90
C SER A 436 13.67 10.00 9.47
N MET A 437 14.58 10.23 8.52
CA MET A 437 14.28 10.31 7.09
C MET A 437 15.34 9.55 6.29
N THR A 438 14.91 8.74 5.36
CA THR A 438 15.78 7.87 4.56
C THR A 438 15.57 8.09 3.08
N PHE A 439 16.65 8.03 2.30
CA PHE A 439 16.65 7.98 0.84
C PHE A 439 17.62 6.95 0.30
N ASN A 440 17.42 6.51 -0.93
CA ASN A 440 18.43 5.77 -1.68
C ASN A 440 19.64 6.67 -1.98
N ASN A 441 20.83 6.07 -2.13
CA ASN A 441 22.04 6.76 -2.50
C ASN A 441 22.06 7.16 -3.99
N LEU A 442 21.07 7.94 -4.41
CA LEU A 442 20.96 8.53 -5.73
C LEU A 442 21.63 9.92 -5.76
N THR A 443 21.88 10.45 -6.96
CA THR A 443 22.29 11.83 -7.17
C THR A 443 21.20 12.56 -7.92
N GLY A 444 20.82 13.75 -7.47
CA GLY A 444 19.77 14.56 -8.07
C GLY A 444 18.88 15.23 -7.06
N THR A 445 17.83 15.88 -7.54
CA THR A 445 16.84 16.58 -6.75
C THR A 445 15.55 15.77 -6.71
N PHE A 446 15.11 15.37 -5.53
CA PHE A 446 13.94 14.51 -5.35
C PHE A 446 12.88 15.20 -4.51
N PHE A 447 11.64 15.10 -4.96
CA PHE A 447 10.46 15.47 -4.19
C PHE A 447 10.24 14.46 -3.06
N TRP A 448 9.83 14.96 -1.88
CA TRP A 448 9.34 14.13 -0.77
C TRP A 448 8.06 14.70 -0.15
N SER A 449 7.24 13.82 0.41
CA SER A 449 6.08 14.18 1.21
C SER A 449 5.77 13.05 2.19
N ASN A 450 5.47 13.41 3.44
CA ASN A 450 5.07 12.48 4.50
C ASN A 450 3.58 12.59 4.87
N GLY A 451 2.81 13.33 4.07
CA GLY A 451 1.38 13.56 4.30
C GLY A 451 1.06 14.77 5.16
N TYR A 452 2.03 15.32 5.88
CA TYR A 452 1.92 16.48 6.77
C TYR A 452 2.82 17.63 6.32
N GLN A 453 3.99 17.31 5.81
CA GLN A 453 4.96 18.22 5.24
C GLN A 453 5.36 17.71 3.86
N TYR A 454 5.88 18.62 3.00
CA TYR A 454 6.50 18.25 1.74
C TYR A 454 7.64 19.20 1.39
N GLY A 455 8.55 18.71 0.56
CA GLY A 455 9.70 19.49 0.12
C GLY A 455 10.55 18.77 -0.91
N SER A 456 11.81 19.14 -0.97
CA SER A 456 12.81 18.51 -1.83
C SER A 456 14.08 18.14 -1.05
N VAL A 457 14.79 17.17 -1.58
CA VAL A 457 16.15 16.83 -1.19
C VAL A 457 17.03 16.88 -2.43
N ASP A 458 18.11 17.62 -2.37
CA ASP A 458 19.19 17.60 -3.37
C ASP A 458 20.35 16.80 -2.83
N ILE A 459 20.78 15.76 -3.55
CA ILE A 459 21.85 14.85 -3.17
C ILE A 459 22.97 14.98 -4.20
N GLY A 460 24.07 15.59 -3.78
CA GLY A 460 25.25 15.83 -4.60
C GLY A 460 26.06 14.57 -4.89
N LYS A 461 26.97 14.67 -5.84
CA LYS A 461 27.95 13.62 -6.16
C LYS A 461 29.09 13.60 -5.14
N GLY A 462 29.61 12.43 -4.83
CA GLY A 462 30.79 12.26 -3.98
C GLY A 462 31.05 10.79 -3.68
N LYS A 463 32.32 10.42 -3.59
CA LYS A 463 32.74 9.04 -3.31
C LYS A 463 32.82 8.77 -1.79
N ASN A 464 33.36 9.70 -1.04
CA ASN A 464 33.60 9.56 0.40
C ASN A 464 32.60 10.37 1.23
N ASN A 465 32.00 11.40 0.64
CA ASN A 465 30.95 12.21 1.25
C ASN A 465 29.98 12.70 0.19
N ARG A 466 28.75 13.00 0.60
CA ARG A 466 27.73 13.58 -0.23
C ARG A 466 27.14 14.82 0.42
N SER A 467 27.14 15.92 -0.30
CA SER A 467 26.40 17.10 0.12
C SER A 467 24.91 16.84 -0.04
N VAL A 468 24.14 17.13 1.00
CA VAL A 468 22.67 17.01 0.99
C VAL A 468 22.09 18.37 1.35
N SER A 469 21.18 18.89 0.52
CA SER A 469 20.37 20.06 0.82
C SER A 469 18.91 19.65 0.97
N LEU A 470 18.41 19.67 2.20
CA LEU A 470 17.05 19.28 2.53
C LEU A 470 16.19 20.53 2.75
N THR A 471 15.15 20.67 1.94
CA THR A 471 14.22 21.81 1.98
C THR A 471 12.85 21.35 2.48
N SER A 472 12.29 22.03 3.48
CA SER A 472 10.88 21.92 3.80
C SER A 472 10.11 23.05 3.13
N THR A 473 9.32 22.70 2.11
CA THR A 473 8.54 23.68 1.34
C THR A 473 7.23 24.06 2.04
N SER A 474 6.64 23.11 2.76
CA SER A 474 5.43 23.31 3.55
C SER A 474 5.47 22.51 4.84
N GLY A 475 5.23 23.20 5.95
CA GLY A 475 5.26 22.67 7.31
C GLY A 475 6.68 22.55 7.89
N ASP A 476 6.78 22.53 9.21
CA ASP A 476 8.04 22.37 9.93
C ASP A 476 8.41 20.89 10.03
N LEU A 477 9.65 20.53 9.63
CA LEU A 477 10.17 19.17 9.68
C LEU A 477 11.14 19.03 10.85
N VAL A 478 10.93 18.02 11.70
CA VAL A 478 11.83 17.71 12.83
C VAL A 478 12.56 16.41 12.55
N LEU A 479 13.89 16.42 12.64
CA LEU A 479 14.74 15.26 12.39
C LEU A 479 15.83 15.10 13.46
N ASN A 480 16.09 13.84 13.80
CA ASN A 480 17.26 13.39 14.56
C ASN A 480 18.24 12.64 13.65
N GLU A 481 17.75 12.02 12.57
CA GLU A 481 18.58 11.19 11.70
C GLU A 481 18.19 11.35 10.22
N PHE A 482 19.21 11.35 9.36
CA PHE A 482 19.04 11.25 7.91
C PHE A 482 19.95 10.14 7.36
N VAL A 483 19.36 9.20 6.62
CA VAL A 483 20.03 8.01 6.09
C VAL A 483 20.11 8.06 4.57
N LEU A 484 21.29 7.88 4.00
CA LEU A 484 21.47 7.47 2.61
C LEU A 484 21.77 5.97 2.58
N LYS A 485 20.81 5.18 2.10
CA LYS A 485 20.93 3.70 2.06
C LYS A 485 22.16 3.27 1.28
N GLY A 486 22.95 2.37 1.88
CA GLY A 486 24.17 1.88 1.26
C GLY A 486 25.31 2.92 1.21
N PHE A 487 25.22 4.03 1.96
CA PHE A 487 26.26 5.05 1.97
C PHE A 487 26.60 5.54 3.37
N GLY A 488 25.65 6.09 4.13
CA GLY A 488 25.95 6.59 5.46
C GLY A 488 24.77 7.27 6.14
N VAL A 489 25.02 7.76 7.35
CA VAL A 489 24.04 8.40 8.24
C VAL A 489 24.54 9.77 8.64
N TYR A 490 23.64 10.72 8.80
CA TYR A 490 23.89 12.01 9.42
C TYR A 490 22.95 12.19 10.62
N ASP A 491 23.54 12.37 11.80
CA ASP A 491 22.82 12.60 13.05
C ASP A 491 22.61 14.10 13.27
N PHE A 492 21.39 14.47 13.57
CA PHE A 492 21.02 15.83 13.99
C PHE A 492 20.90 15.90 15.51
N ASP A 493 21.03 17.09 16.06
CA ASP A 493 20.70 17.38 17.46
C ASP A 493 19.31 18.05 17.51
N ASP A 494 18.24 17.22 17.45
CA ASP A 494 16.83 17.66 17.41
C ASP A 494 16.59 18.84 16.44
N LYS A 495 17.02 18.68 15.18
CA LYS A 495 16.94 19.77 14.20
C LYS A 495 15.52 19.98 13.70
N THR A 496 15.04 21.21 13.85
CA THR A 496 13.83 21.68 13.14
C THR A 496 14.24 22.45 11.88
N ILE A 497 13.77 21.99 10.73
CA ILE A 497 13.84 22.69 9.44
C ILE A 497 12.47 23.34 9.25
N ARG A 498 12.38 24.67 9.31
CA ARG A 498 11.11 25.40 9.25
C ARG A 498 10.57 25.45 7.83
N GLU A 499 9.25 25.74 7.71
CA GLU A 499 8.64 26.00 6.40
C GLU A 499 9.42 27.06 5.62
N GLY A 500 9.80 26.74 4.39
CA GLY A 500 10.62 27.55 3.50
C GLY A 500 12.13 27.49 3.75
N GLU A 501 12.61 26.81 4.79
CA GLU A 501 14.04 26.67 5.10
C GLU A 501 14.68 25.54 4.31
N THR A 502 15.93 25.74 3.89
CA THR A 502 16.84 24.71 3.37
C THR A 502 18.00 24.52 4.36
N PHE A 503 18.23 23.30 4.78
CA PHE A 503 19.37 22.92 5.60
C PHE A 503 20.34 22.06 4.79
N THR A 504 21.62 22.47 4.75
CA THR A 504 22.67 21.76 4.00
C THR A 504 23.65 21.10 4.96
N PHE A 505 23.97 19.84 4.71
CA PHE A 505 24.89 19.02 5.49
C PHE A 505 25.65 18.04 4.59
N SER A 506 26.60 17.30 5.15
CA SER A 506 27.37 16.28 4.44
C SER A 506 27.17 14.92 5.11
N VAL A 507 26.80 13.92 4.32
CA VAL A 507 26.76 12.51 4.75
C VAL A 507 28.09 11.87 4.38
N GLU A 508 28.81 11.36 5.37
CA GLU A 508 30.07 10.65 5.15
C GLU A 508 29.81 9.18 4.83
N ALA A 509 30.62 8.60 3.94
CA ALA A 509 30.56 7.18 3.64
C ALA A 509 30.98 6.36 4.88
N ASN A 510 30.12 5.43 5.29
CA ASN A 510 30.39 4.54 6.42
C ASN A 510 30.04 3.10 6.04
N ASP A 511 31.05 2.22 6.00
CA ASP A 511 30.90 0.83 5.59
C ASP A 511 30.09 -0.03 6.58
N SER A 512 29.83 0.43 7.82
CA SER A 512 29.27 -0.39 8.87
C SER A 512 27.74 -0.35 9.04
N ASN A 513 27.03 0.68 8.48
CA ASN A 513 25.58 0.88 8.70
C ASN A 513 24.77 1.08 7.42
N ALA A 514 25.35 0.85 6.28
CA ALA A 514 24.80 1.25 5.00
C ALA A 514 23.67 0.39 4.43
N GLY A 515 23.02 -0.45 5.20
CA GLY A 515 22.01 -1.38 4.67
C GLY A 515 20.95 -1.90 5.62
N LEU A 516 20.95 -1.48 6.89
CA LEU A 516 19.98 -1.98 7.84
C LEU A 516 18.62 -1.27 7.69
N PRO A 517 17.49 -1.99 7.73
CA PRO A 517 16.18 -1.37 7.91
C PRO A 517 16.14 -0.59 9.23
N LEU A 518 15.28 0.42 9.32
CA LEU A 518 15.11 1.32 10.48
C LEU A 518 14.97 0.61 11.85
N ASN A 519 14.71 -0.68 11.88
CA ASN A 519 14.46 -1.48 13.08
C ASN A 519 15.46 -2.64 13.30
N ALA A 520 16.64 -2.63 12.69
CA ALA A 520 17.63 -3.71 12.87
C ALA A 520 18.50 -3.58 14.14
N SER A 521 18.17 -2.71 15.07
CA SER A 521 18.96 -2.45 16.29
C SER A 521 18.48 -3.19 17.53
N MET A 522 17.83 -4.37 17.40
CA MET A 522 17.62 -5.30 18.53
C MET A 522 17.79 -6.74 18.03
N GLU A 523 19.03 -7.26 18.05
CA GLU A 523 19.30 -8.69 18.22
C GLU A 523 19.19 -9.08 19.70
#